data_f4f618d21add10463177a46436bef562
#
_entry.id   f4f618d21add10463177a46436bef562
#
_cell.length_a   1.000
_cell.length_b   1.000
_cell.length_c   1.000
_cell.angle_alpha   90.00
_cell.angle_beta   90.00
_cell.angle_gamma   90.00
#
_symmetry.space_group_name_H-M   'P 1'
#
loop_
_entity.id
_entity.type
_entity.pdbx_description
1 polymer ?
#
loop_
_entity_poly.entity_id
_entity_poly.type
_entity_poly.pdbx_seq_one_letter_code
_entity_poly.pdbx_strand_id
1 'polypeptide(L)'
;MDKRLTKNFLRSEFTCKCGCGFNVIKLEFVRRLQMIRTLIRRPLTVVSGCRCVKHNRYVGGATKSRHLRGIAVDVKATGLTPKQIASIARSLGFGGIGIGKTFVHLDFRGTPCEWNYLTKRKSK
;
A
#
# COMPACT_ATOMS: atom_id res chain seq x y z
N MET A 1 1.87 23.12 -4.53
CA MET A 1 2.40 22.87 -3.19
C MET A 1 1.93 21.50 -2.68
N ASP A 2 2.85 20.73 -2.13
CA ASP A 2 2.53 19.39 -1.64
C ASP A 2 1.74 19.46 -0.33
N LYS A 3 0.66 18.72 -0.25
CA LYS A 3 -0.21 18.76 0.92
C LYS A 3 0.14 17.66 1.92
N ARG A 4 0.27 18.04 3.18
CA ARG A 4 0.45 17.09 4.26
C ARG A 4 -0.91 16.47 4.60
N LEU A 5 -1.02 15.15 4.53
CA LEU A 5 -2.27 14.46 4.81
C LEU A 5 -2.36 14.03 6.27
N THR A 6 -1.25 13.52 6.82
CA THR A 6 -1.13 13.15 8.22
C THR A 6 0.26 13.55 8.69
N LYS A 7 0.57 13.29 9.96
CA LYS A 7 1.84 13.73 10.55
C LYS A 7 3.06 13.35 9.70
N ASN A 8 3.09 12.16 9.15
CA ASN A 8 4.26 11.65 8.43
C ASN A 8 4.04 11.39 6.95
N PHE A 9 2.87 11.71 6.41
CA PHE A 9 2.60 11.44 4.99
C PHE A 9 2.17 12.67 4.22
N LEU A 10 2.84 12.88 3.09
CA LEU A 10 2.50 13.92 2.12
C LEU A 10 1.72 13.27 0.97
N ARG A 11 0.84 14.06 0.36
CA ARG A 11 0.02 13.56 -0.76
C ARG A 11 0.87 13.01 -1.90
N SER A 12 1.99 13.65 -2.20
CA SER A 12 2.86 13.24 -3.31
C SER A 12 3.39 11.83 -3.17
N GLU A 13 3.47 11.30 -1.94
CA GLU A 13 3.97 9.94 -1.73
C GLU A 13 3.06 8.90 -2.35
N PHE A 14 1.80 9.26 -2.62
CA PHE A 14 0.80 8.34 -3.15
C PHE A 14 0.48 8.55 -4.62
N THR A 15 1.15 9.49 -5.27
CA THR A 15 0.90 9.80 -6.68
C THR A 15 1.38 8.65 -7.59
N CYS A 16 0.63 8.41 -8.65
CA CYS A 16 0.98 7.37 -9.62
C CYS A 16 2.42 7.52 -10.11
N LYS A 17 3.17 6.44 -10.09
CA LYS A 17 4.61 6.45 -10.42
C LYS A 17 4.90 6.72 -11.88
N CYS A 18 3.90 6.69 -12.75
CA CYS A 18 4.13 6.95 -14.18
C CYS A 18 4.35 8.44 -14.48
N GLY A 19 4.12 9.31 -13.49
CA GLY A 19 4.31 10.74 -13.68
C GLY A 19 3.11 11.49 -14.23
N CYS A 20 1.96 10.82 -14.37
CA CYS A 20 0.76 11.46 -14.92
C CYS A 20 0.03 12.35 -13.92
N GLY A 21 0.41 12.30 -12.64
CA GLY A 21 -0.23 13.10 -11.60
C GLY A 21 -1.45 12.49 -10.97
N PHE A 22 -1.87 11.30 -11.44
CA PHE A 22 -3.06 10.66 -10.89
C PHE A 22 -2.90 10.38 -9.40
N ASN A 23 -3.85 10.86 -8.59
CA ASN A 23 -3.82 10.67 -7.15
C ASN A 23 -5.23 10.78 -6.58
N VAL A 24 -5.79 9.65 -6.20
CA VAL A 24 -7.13 9.59 -5.60
C VAL A 24 -7.06 8.98 -4.20
N ILE A 25 -5.91 9.09 -3.55
CA ILE A 25 -5.71 8.48 -2.23
C ILE A 25 -6.77 8.98 -1.25
N LYS A 26 -7.34 8.05 -0.48
CA LYS A 26 -8.37 8.38 0.50
C LYS A 26 -7.73 8.72 1.83
N LEU A 27 -8.14 9.83 2.43
CA LEU A 27 -7.58 10.29 3.69
C LEU A 27 -7.76 9.26 4.81
N GLU A 28 -8.89 8.59 4.86
CA GLU A 28 -9.13 7.56 5.88
C GLU A 28 -8.11 6.42 5.77
N PHE A 29 -7.72 6.09 4.55
CA PHE A 29 -6.71 5.06 4.34
C PHE A 29 -5.35 5.54 4.84
N VAL A 30 -4.99 6.78 4.53
CA VAL A 30 -3.71 7.36 5.00
C VAL A 30 -3.68 7.45 6.53
N ARG A 31 -4.81 7.78 7.16
CA ARG A 31 -4.89 7.80 8.62
C ARG A 31 -4.57 6.44 9.23
N ARG A 32 -5.04 5.37 8.59
CA ARG A 32 -4.74 4.03 9.07
C ARG A 32 -3.27 3.68 8.87
N LEU A 33 -2.68 4.10 7.76
CA LEU A 33 -1.24 3.94 7.54
C LEU A 33 -0.42 4.71 8.58
N GLN A 34 -0.90 5.91 8.95
CA GLN A 34 -0.23 6.70 9.97
C GLN A 34 -0.16 5.94 11.29
N MET A 35 -1.16 5.15 11.61
CA MET A 35 -1.14 4.35 12.83
C MET A 35 0.00 3.33 12.80
N ILE A 36 0.24 2.71 11.66
CA ILE A 36 1.38 1.80 11.51
C ILE A 36 2.67 2.58 11.71
N ARG A 37 2.80 3.72 11.01
CA ARG A 37 4.01 4.55 11.05
C ARG A 37 4.35 4.95 12.49
N THR A 38 3.34 5.32 13.26
CA THR A 38 3.51 5.73 14.65
C THR A 38 3.98 4.56 15.51
N LEU A 39 3.42 3.39 15.30
CA LEU A 39 3.78 2.20 16.07
C LEU A 39 5.20 1.73 15.80
N ILE A 40 5.62 1.73 14.54
CA ILE A 40 6.94 1.19 14.19
C ILE A 40 8.09 2.16 14.46
N ARG A 41 7.79 3.44 14.69
CA ARG A 41 8.77 4.49 15.04
C ARG A 41 9.92 4.63 14.04
N ARG A 42 9.63 4.40 12.78
CA ARG A 42 10.60 4.54 11.69
C ARG A 42 9.87 4.80 10.41
N PRO A 43 10.56 5.33 9.39
CA PRO A 43 9.89 5.62 8.13
C PRO A 43 9.17 4.41 7.53
N LEU A 44 7.97 4.64 7.03
CA LEU A 44 7.20 3.67 6.27
C LEU A 44 7.17 4.21 4.84
N THR A 45 7.86 3.54 3.95
CA THR A 45 8.04 4.02 2.57
C THR A 45 6.94 3.49 1.67
N VAL A 46 6.28 4.38 0.94
CA VAL A 46 5.28 4.00 -0.05
C VAL A 46 6.00 3.63 -1.35
N VAL A 47 5.99 2.34 -1.67
CA VAL A 47 6.60 1.83 -2.90
C VAL A 47 5.67 2.07 -4.09
N SER A 48 4.36 1.87 -3.87
CA SER A 48 3.34 2.10 -4.89
C SER A 48 2.06 2.55 -4.19
N GLY A 49 1.55 3.71 -4.60
CA GLY A 49 0.30 4.25 -4.07
C GLY A 49 -0.82 4.10 -5.09
N CYS A 50 -1.35 5.23 -5.57
CA CYS A 50 -2.36 5.20 -6.61
C CYS A 50 -1.76 4.77 -7.94
N ARG A 51 -2.59 4.15 -8.78
CA ARG A 51 -2.22 3.81 -10.15
C ARG A 51 -3.32 4.27 -11.07
N CYS A 52 -2.96 4.93 -12.17
CA CYS A 52 -3.89 5.17 -13.25
C CYS A 52 -4.08 3.86 -14.02
N VAL A 53 -5.14 3.77 -14.82
CA VAL A 53 -5.43 2.54 -15.56
C VAL A 53 -4.26 2.12 -16.43
N LYS A 54 -3.63 3.07 -17.12
CA LYS A 54 -2.52 2.78 -18.02
C LYS A 54 -1.31 2.22 -17.28
N HIS A 55 -0.94 2.84 -16.16
CA HIS A 55 0.20 2.38 -15.38
C HIS A 55 -0.09 1.01 -14.74
N ASN A 56 -1.32 0.82 -14.25
CA ASN A 56 -1.72 -0.45 -13.68
C ASN A 56 -1.56 -1.59 -14.70
N ARG A 57 -1.93 -1.33 -15.94
CA ARG A 57 -1.77 -2.32 -17.01
C ARG A 57 -0.30 -2.59 -17.29
N TYR A 58 0.50 -1.53 -17.30
CA TYR A 58 1.94 -1.65 -17.56
C TYR A 58 2.64 -2.54 -16.54
N VAL A 59 2.30 -2.40 -15.25
CA VAL A 59 2.94 -3.20 -14.19
C VAL A 59 2.26 -4.56 -13.98
N GLY A 60 1.27 -4.90 -14.78
CA GLY A 60 0.59 -6.19 -14.67
C GLY A 60 -0.35 -6.29 -13.48
N GLY A 61 -0.87 -5.17 -13.00
CA GLY A 61 -1.81 -5.18 -11.89
C GLY A 61 -3.17 -5.74 -12.27
N ALA A 62 -3.93 -6.16 -11.27
CA ALA A 62 -5.28 -6.67 -11.49
C ALA A 62 -6.17 -5.60 -12.09
N THR A 63 -7.08 -5.99 -12.98
CA THR A 63 -7.98 -5.06 -13.65
C THR A 63 -8.78 -4.21 -12.67
N LYS A 64 -9.18 -4.80 -11.55
CA LYS A 64 -9.94 -4.09 -10.51
C LYS A 64 -9.09 -3.83 -9.27
N SER A 65 -7.81 -3.53 -9.48
CA SER A 65 -6.88 -3.26 -8.39
C SER A 65 -7.37 -2.10 -7.53
N ARG A 66 -7.23 -2.23 -6.23
CA ARG A 66 -7.60 -1.18 -5.30
C ARG A 66 -6.65 0.00 -5.33
N HIS A 67 -5.46 -0.16 -5.93
CA HIS A 67 -4.57 0.97 -6.23
C HIS A 67 -5.24 1.99 -7.15
N LEU A 68 -6.14 1.52 -8.03
CA LEU A 68 -6.90 2.40 -8.93
C LEU A 68 -7.91 3.27 -8.17
N ARG A 69 -8.29 2.84 -6.96
CA ARG A 69 -9.33 3.49 -6.18
C ARG A 69 -8.79 4.32 -5.00
N GLY A 70 -7.47 4.37 -4.84
CA GLY A 70 -6.87 5.12 -3.74
C GLY A 70 -7.08 4.50 -2.37
N ILE A 71 -7.26 3.18 -2.29
CA ILE A 71 -7.44 2.44 -1.05
C ILE A 71 -6.48 1.25 -0.95
N ALA A 72 -5.32 1.38 -1.59
CA ALA A 72 -4.28 0.35 -1.53
C ALA A 72 -2.92 0.99 -1.65
N VAL A 73 -1.94 0.40 -0.98
CA VAL A 73 -0.52 0.77 -1.09
C VAL A 73 0.34 -0.47 -0.98
N ASP A 74 1.54 -0.37 -1.54
CA ASP A 74 2.61 -1.30 -1.26
C ASP A 74 3.64 -0.50 -0.47
N VAL A 75 4.04 -1.02 0.69
CA VAL A 75 4.94 -0.30 1.60
C VAL A 75 6.09 -1.18 2.08
N LYS A 76 7.12 -0.55 2.59
CA LYS A 76 8.25 -1.21 3.22
C LYS A 76 8.84 -0.32 4.32
N ALA A 77 9.59 -0.92 5.23
CA ALA A 77 10.28 -0.18 6.28
C ALA A 77 11.61 -0.85 6.55
N THR A 78 12.69 -0.05 6.60
CA THR A 78 14.02 -0.57 6.91
C THR A 78 14.01 -1.18 8.32
N GLY A 79 14.55 -2.38 8.42
CA GLY A 79 14.65 -3.05 9.72
C GLY A 79 13.41 -3.86 10.11
N LEU A 80 12.38 -3.89 9.26
CA LEU A 80 11.20 -4.72 9.48
C LEU A 80 10.94 -5.57 8.25
N THR A 81 10.58 -6.82 8.49
CA THR A 81 10.21 -7.72 7.38
C THR A 81 8.77 -7.43 6.95
N PRO A 82 8.41 -7.81 5.72
CA PRO A 82 7.01 -7.71 5.29
C PRO A 82 6.05 -8.43 6.24
N LYS A 83 6.45 -9.57 6.78
CA LYS A 83 5.61 -10.31 7.74
C LYS A 83 5.37 -9.52 9.02
N GLN A 84 6.38 -8.80 9.50
CA GLN A 84 6.22 -7.98 10.70
C GLN A 84 5.25 -6.84 10.46
N ILE A 85 5.36 -6.17 9.31
CA ILE A 85 4.44 -5.10 8.95
C ILE A 85 3.03 -5.67 8.77
N ALA A 86 2.91 -6.83 8.14
CA ALA A 86 1.62 -7.48 7.92
C ALA A 86 0.92 -7.78 9.26
N SER A 87 1.68 -8.23 10.25
CA SER A 87 1.12 -8.52 11.57
C SER A 87 0.52 -7.28 12.22
N ILE A 88 1.23 -6.16 12.13
CA ILE A 88 0.73 -4.89 12.67
C ILE A 88 -0.52 -4.45 11.90
N ALA A 89 -0.47 -4.52 10.58
CA ALA A 89 -1.59 -4.12 9.73
C ALA A 89 -2.84 -4.94 10.01
N ARG A 90 -2.66 -6.24 10.24
CA ARG A 90 -3.78 -7.13 10.54
C ARG A 90 -4.49 -6.69 11.81
N SER A 91 -3.72 -6.29 12.82
CA SER A 91 -4.30 -5.84 14.09
C SER A 91 -5.00 -4.48 13.95
N LEU A 92 -4.69 -3.72 12.91
CA LEU A 92 -5.28 -2.42 12.67
C LEU A 92 -6.44 -2.45 11.66
N GLY A 93 -6.87 -3.64 11.26
CA GLY A 93 -8.06 -3.77 10.45
C GLY A 93 -7.90 -3.61 8.94
N PHE A 94 -6.67 -3.71 8.42
CA PHE A 94 -6.51 -3.78 6.98
C PHE A 94 -7.07 -5.11 6.49
N GLY A 95 -8.00 -5.06 5.54
CA GLY A 95 -8.65 -6.26 5.05
C GLY A 95 -7.83 -7.04 4.04
N GLY A 96 -7.12 -6.35 3.15
CA GLY A 96 -6.28 -7.00 2.16
C GLY A 96 -4.81 -6.89 2.57
N ILE A 97 -4.12 -8.02 2.67
CA ILE A 97 -2.72 -8.06 3.04
C ILE A 97 -1.99 -9.05 2.14
N GLY A 98 -1.05 -8.54 1.35
CA GLY A 98 -0.25 -9.37 0.46
C GLY A 98 1.22 -9.27 0.84
N ILE A 99 1.85 -10.40 1.15
CA ILE A 99 3.23 -10.41 1.60
C ILE A 99 4.16 -10.67 0.41
N GLY A 100 4.99 -9.68 0.09
CA GLY A 100 6.00 -9.81 -0.95
C GLY A 100 7.37 -10.08 -0.34
N LYS A 101 8.38 -10.16 -1.20
CA LYS A 101 9.75 -10.39 -0.75
C LYS A 101 10.31 -9.18 -0.01
N THR A 102 10.06 -7.98 -0.53
CA THR A 102 10.62 -6.75 0.03
C THR A 102 9.56 -5.71 0.39
N PHE A 103 8.29 -6.01 0.20
CA PHE A 103 7.19 -5.09 0.45
C PHE A 103 5.99 -5.85 0.96
N VAL A 104 5.02 -5.09 1.48
CA VAL A 104 3.71 -5.64 1.83
C VAL A 104 2.64 -4.78 1.17
N HIS A 105 1.68 -5.46 0.55
CA HIS A 105 0.49 -4.81 0.00
C HIS A 105 -0.56 -4.71 1.09
N LEU A 106 -1.14 -3.53 1.25
CA LEU A 106 -2.20 -3.27 2.23
C LEU A 106 -3.36 -2.58 1.53
N ASP A 107 -4.57 -3.05 1.79
CA ASP A 107 -5.74 -2.38 1.24
C ASP A 107 -6.95 -2.47 2.18
N PHE A 108 -7.96 -1.67 1.84
CA PHE A 108 -9.28 -1.76 2.48
C PHE A 108 -10.13 -2.67 1.61
N ARG A 109 -10.75 -3.67 2.24
CA ARG A 109 -11.76 -4.52 1.60
C ARG A 109 -12.68 -5.07 2.68
N GLY A 110 -13.92 -5.39 2.28
CA GLY A 110 -14.92 -5.84 3.23
C GLY A 110 -14.64 -7.22 3.80
N THR A 111 -14.15 -8.12 2.97
CA THR A 111 -13.84 -9.49 3.39
C THR A 111 -12.33 -9.66 3.50
N PRO A 112 -11.80 -9.99 4.69
CA PRO A 112 -10.36 -10.16 4.85
C PRO A 112 -9.79 -11.21 3.90
N CYS A 113 -8.64 -10.90 3.33
CA CYS A 113 -7.96 -11.80 2.40
C CYS A 113 -6.45 -11.57 2.52
N GLU A 114 -5.71 -12.65 2.77
CA GLU A 114 -4.26 -12.55 2.84
C GLU A 114 -3.64 -13.52 1.83
N TRP A 115 -2.55 -13.09 1.21
CA TRP A 115 -1.87 -13.91 0.23
C TRP A 115 -0.38 -13.65 0.27
N ASN A 116 0.37 -14.51 -0.42
CA ASN A 116 1.82 -14.45 -0.47
C ASN A 116 2.26 -14.48 -1.92
N TYR A 117 2.88 -13.41 -2.37
CA TYR A 117 3.35 -13.31 -3.75
C TYR A 117 4.44 -14.32 -4.08
N LEU A 118 5.20 -14.74 -3.09
CA LEU A 118 6.32 -15.66 -3.29
C LEU A 118 5.85 -17.06 -3.66
N THR A 119 4.78 -17.53 -3.02
CA THR A 119 4.24 -18.87 -3.31
C THR A 119 3.33 -18.86 -4.52
N LYS A 120 2.64 -17.77 -4.78
CA LYS A 120 1.73 -17.65 -5.89
C LYS A 120 2.42 -17.91 -7.23
N ARG A 121 3.63 -17.42 -7.38
CA ARG A 121 4.37 -17.60 -8.61
C ARG A 121 4.73 -19.04 -8.89
N LYS A 122 4.93 -19.84 -7.83
CA LYS A 122 5.31 -21.24 -7.97
C LYS A 122 4.17 -22.14 -8.40
N SER A 123 2.96 -21.69 -8.26
CA SER A 123 1.80 -22.50 -8.61
C SER A 123 1.54 -22.56 -10.11
N LYS A 124 2.34 -21.90 -10.86
CA LYS A 124 2.16 -21.85 -12.32
C LYS A 124 2.78 -23.02 -13.03
#